data_9ac6b024b435a27ee2b6ee5643d2fe1a
#
_entry.id   9ac6b024b435a27ee2b6ee5643d2fe1a
#
_cell.length_a   1.000
_cell.length_b   1.000
_cell.length_c   1.000
_cell.angle_alpha   90.00
_cell.angle_beta   90.00
_cell.angle_gamma   90.00
#
_symmetry.space_group_name_H-M   'P 1'
#
loop_
_entity.id
_entity.type
_entity.pdbx_description
1 polymer ?
#
loop_
_entity_poly.entity_id
_entity_poly.type
_entity_poly.pdbx_seq_one_letter_code
_entity_poly.pdbx_strand_id
1 'polypeptide(L)'
;MPNDSPLLIRFVGCMLLVCAALAPAGCTSKATPPPPFVPEKPKPPTAVPMWLGNAERNFFGTGPWKDGQLKVIWEVETGFITGRLHEDPWGGTSWPGQPSIRDDRVYFPSADGNVYCLNKDDGSVIWKFKAKDSFKATPVILDDKILASGLDHILYCINPKDGSLIWKYEAGFEIDGSTIVSDGRIYFGCEDHNFYCLNLADGKLIYKVLVGSVEGSITIKDGRVYLGTEGGDLYCINPADGSTIWKTRIGVDSDSTPAVANGFVYTAAEDGVVRCYKADTGELVWTFVTDGAHLGFGSEHLGIWASPILFDGKIYIGAGNHYLYCLTADKGEVVWKYKARAAIWGSSPVVDGRVVFGDKAGWMYLLNADDGKLITELKIGDNINSTPAVLDGRIYIGAFNGKLFCLEPDPTLQPEPSPSPFTRKRSRKG
;
A
#
# COMPACT_ATOMS: atom_id res chain seq x y z
N MET A 1 8.71 -10.32 72.00
CA MET A 1 8.01 -11.38 72.77
C MET A 1 6.81 -11.76 71.96
N PRO A 2 6.59 -13.04 71.78
CA PRO A 2 5.73 -13.62 70.71
C PRO A 2 4.32 -13.88 71.22
N ASN A 3 3.39 -14.11 70.29
CA ASN A 3 2.29 -15.05 70.58
C ASN A 3 1.86 -15.75 69.28
N ASP A 4 2.04 -17.05 69.40
CA ASP A 4 1.64 -18.11 68.48
C ASP A 4 0.12 -18.41 68.54
N SER A 5 -0.37 -19.01 67.47
CA SER A 5 -1.14 -20.26 67.45
C SER A 5 -2.48 -20.24 66.78
N PRO A 6 -3.06 -21.39 66.38
CA PRO A 6 -2.68 -22.27 65.31
C PRO A 6 -3.86 -22.61 64.33
N LEU A 7 -3.48 -23.34 63.27
CA LEU A 7 -4.36 -24.02 62.33
C LEU A 7 -5.42 -24.94 62.97
N LEU A 8 -6.60 -24.95 62.38
CA LEU A 8 -7.58 -26.05 62.56
C LEU A 8 -7.98 -26.61 61.18
N ILE A 9 -7.46 -27.80 60.93
CA ILE A 9 -7.83 -28.66 59.80
C ILE A 9 -9.12 -29.39 60.18
N ARG A 10 -10.16 -29.30 59.38
CA ARG A 10 -11.33 -30.19 59.44
C ARG A 10 -11.35 -31.09 58.20
N PHE A 11 -11.11 -32.37 58.44
CA PHE A 11 -11.44 -33.49 57.55
C PHE A 11 -12.96 -33.70 57.60
N VAL A 12 -13.60 -33.82 56.41
CA VAL A 12 -14.92 -34.38 56.24
C VAL A 12 -14.77 -35.60 55.33
N GLY A 13 -15.03 -36.76 55.95
CA GLY A 13 -15.00 -38.03 55.24
C GLY A 13 -16.22 -38.18 54.33
N CYS A 14 -15.99 -38.71 53.15
CA CYS A 14 -17.04 -39.08 52.21
C CYS A 14 -17.22 -40.58 52.23
N MET A 15 -18.44 -40.98 52.62
CA MET A 15 -18.91 -42.36 52.74
C MET A 15 -19.25 -42.92 51.37
N LEU A 16 -18.58 -44.01 50.98
CA LEU A 16 -18.88 -44.76 49.75
C LEU A 16 -20.19 -45.56 49.93
N LEU A 17 -21.20 -45.25 49.16
CA LEU A 17 -22.34 -46.09 48.91
C LEU A 17 -22.18 -46.84 47.61
N VAL A 18 -22.01 -48.15 47.68
CA VAL A 18 -22.02 -49.06 46.53
C VAL A 18 -23.46 -49.36 46.16
N CYS A 19 -23.94 -48.86 45.03
CA CYS A 19 -25.15 -49.32 44.38
C CYS A 19 -24.76 -50.13 43.12
N ALA A 20 -24.94 -51.44 43.20
CA ALA A 20 -24.90 -52.31 42.02
C ALA A 20 -26.21 -52.14 41.23
N ALA A 21 -26.15 -51.66 40.02
CA ALA A 21 -27.26 -51.67 39.07
C ALA A 21 -26.86 -52.38 37.80
N LEU A 22 -27.66 -53.34 37.42
CA LEU A 22 -27.60 -54.19 36.24
C LEU A 22 -27.57 -53.36 34.94
N ALA A 23 -26.63 -53.68 34.05
CA ALA A 23 -26.55 -53.11 32.72
C ALA A 23 -27.50 -53.86 31.75
N PRO A 24 -28.27 -53.13 30.90
CA PRO A 24 -28.83 -53.74 29.72
C PRO A 24 -27.84 -53.72 28.58
N ALA A 25 -27.64 -54.86 27.94
CA ALA A 25 -26.93 -54.97 26.67
C ALA A 25 -27.71 -54.22 25.58
N GLY A 26 -27.08 -53.25 24.92
CA GLY A 26 -27.72 -52.55 23.82
C GLY A 26 -26.79 -51.62 23.05
N CYS A 27 -26.45 -52.00 21.82
CA CYS A 27 -25.99 -51.20 20.70
C CYS A 27 -24.85 -50.17 20.92
N THR A 28 -23.65 -50.60 20.67
CA THR A 28 -22.53 -49.67 20.35
C THR A 28 -22.68 -49.15 18.92
N SER A 29 -23.39 -48.06 18.73
CA SER A 29 -23.21 -47.25 17.53
C SER A 29 -21.85 -46.60 17.61
N LYS A 30 -20.90 -47.04 16.78
CA LYS A 30 -19.63 -46.34 16.59
C LYS A 30 -19.98 -44.96 16.04
N ALA A 31 -19.93 -43.93 16.88
CA ALA A 31 -19.95 -42.55 16.41
C ALA A 31 -18.76 -42.35 15.45
N THR A 32 -19.05 -42.05 14.19
CA THR A 32 -18.03 -41.60 13.22
C THR A 32 -17.38 -40.35 13.80
N PRO A 33 -16.03 -40.26 13.84
CA PRO A 33 -15.35 -39.06 14.27
C PRO A 33 -15.80 -37.89 13.37
N PRO A 34 -15.97 -36.68 13.94
CA PRO A 34 -16.29 -35.50 13.13
C PRO A 34 -15.22 -35.33 12.06
N PRO A 35 -15.60 -34.86 10.86
CA PRO A 35 -14.63 -34.60 9.79
C PRO A 35 -13.56 -33.62 10.32
N PRO A 36 -12.30 -33.76 9.90
CA PRO A 36 -11.24 -32.87 10.33
C PRO A 36 -11.64 -31.41 10.00
N PHE A 37 -11.43 -30.51 10.96
CA PHE A 37 -11.64 -29.07 10.77
C PHE A 37 -10.70 -28.61 9.63
N VAL A 38 -11.26 -28.35 8.46
CA VAL A 38 -10.57 -27.66 7.36
C VAL A 38 -10.82 -26.18 7.60
N PRO A 39 -9.81 -25.38 7.96
CA PRO A 39 -10.00 -23.95 8.09
C PRO A 39 -10.52 -23.41 6.76
N GLU A 40 -11.67 -22.76 6.77
CA GLU A 40 -12.20 -22.05 5.61
C GLU A 40 -11.15 -21.03 5.20
N LYS A 41 -10.69 -21.09 3.93
CA LYS A 41 -9.78 -20.06 3.40
C LYS A 41 -10.49 -18.73 3.58
N PRO A 42 -9.86 -17.73 4.22
CA PRO A 42 -10.47 -16.42 4.36
C PRO A 42 -10.94 -15.95 2.98
N LYS A 43 -12.19 -15.51 2.89
CA LYS A 43 -12.70 -14.91 1.66
C LYS A 43 -11.78 -13.74 1.30
N PRO A 44 -11.35 -13.61 0.04
CA PRO A 44 -10.55 -12.47 -0.35
C PRO A 44 -11.31 -11.18 -0.01
N PRO A 45 -10.63 -10.14 0.47
CA PRO A 45 -11.26 -8.86 0.72
C PRO A 45 -11.94 -8.33 -0.54
N THR A 46 -13.15 -7.80 -0.42
CA THR A 46 -13.92 -7.22 -1.54
C THR A 46 -13.67 -5.71 -1.71
N ALA A 47 -12.60 -5.21 -1.10
CA ALA A 47 -12.27 -3.79 -1.08
C ALA A 47 -10.77 -3.57 -1.04
N VAL A 48 -10.30 -2.45 -1.58
CA VAL A 48 -8.96 -1.87 -1.40
C VAL A 48 -9.13 -0.57 -0.59
N PRO A 49 -9.34 -0.65 0.73
CA PRO A 49 -9.86 0.47 1.50
C PRO A 49 -8.80 1.50 1.90
N MET A 50 -7.53 1.25 1.63
CA MET A 50 -6.41 2.15 1.95
C MET A 50 -5.18 1.80 1.11
N TRP A 51 -4.11 2.57 1.24
CA TRP A 51 -2.81 2.34 0.60
C TRP A 51 -2.33 0.89 0.76
N LEU A 52 -2.07 0.22 -0.35
CA LEU A 52 -1.71 -1.20 -0.42
C LEU A 52 -2.66 -2.11 0.38
N GLY A 53 -3.94 -1.72 0.47
CA GLY A 53 -5.07 -2.52 0.88
C GLY A 53 -5.33 -2.67 2.37
N ASN A 54 -4.33 -2.65 3.23
CA ASN A 54 -4.47 -2.78 4.68
C ASN A 54 -3.31 -2.12 5.44
N ALA A 55 -3.38 -2.10 6.78
CA ALA A 55 -2.35 -1.51 7.63
C ALA A 55 -0.99 -2.22 7.55
N GLU A 56 -0.98 -3.48 7.17
CA GLU A 56 0.24 -4.27 6.96
C GLU A 56 0.84 -4.09 5.57
N ARG A 57 0.16 -3.36 4.66
CA ARG A 57 0.58 -3.07 3.28
C ARG A 57 0.86 -4.33 2.44
N ASN A 58 0.06 -5.38 2.60
CA ASN A 58 0.27 -6.68 1.97
C ASN A 58 -0.96 -7.25 1.24
N PHE A 59 -2.01 -6.44 1.03
CA PHE A 59 -3.15 -6.80 0.20
C PHE A 59 -3.22 -5.86 -1.00
N PHE A 60 -3.01 -6.40 -2.21
CA PHE A 60 -2.83 -5.59 -3.41
C PHE A 60 -4.03 -5.58 -4.34
N GLY A 61 -5.09 -6.35 -4.03
CA GLY A 61 -6.30 -6.42 -4.82
C GLY A 61 -6.77 -7.85 -5.13
N THR A 62 -7.72 -7.98 -6.03
CA THR A 62 -8.30 -9.25 -6.45
C THR A 62 -8.37 -9.41 -7.96
N GLY A 63 -8.18 -10.69 -8.45
CA GLY A 63 -8.63 -11.14 -9.77
C GLY A 63 -10.11 -11.57 -9.74
N PRO A 64 -10.55 -12.39 -10.68
CA PRO A 64 -9.73 -12.97 -11.73
C PRO A 64 -9.45 -11.98 -12.87
N TRP A 65 -8.31 -12.15 -13.51
CA TRP A 65 -7.97 -11.39 -14.69
C TRP A 65 -8.66 -11.99 -15.94
N LYS A 66 -9.14 -11.11 -16.81
CA LYS A 66 -9.46 -11.49 -18.20
C LYS A 66 -8.16 -11.61 -18.99
N ASP A 67 -8.19 -12.36 -20.09
CA ASP A 67 -7.13 -12.34 -21.09
C ASP A 67 -7.30 -11.14 -22.04
N GLY A 68 -6.30 -10.90 -22.92
CA GLY A 68 -6.37 -9.88 -23.96
C GLY A 68 -5.59 -8.61 -23.67
N GLN A 69 -5.78 -7.62 -24.52
CA GLN A 69 -5.10 -6.33 -24.42
C GLN A 69 -5.84 -5.41 -23.45
N LEU A 70 -5.07 -4.59 -22.70
CA LEU A 70 -5.67 -3.53 -21.87
C LEU A 70 -6.51 -2.58 -22.71
N LYS A 71 -7.67 -2.20 -22.21
CA LYS A 71 -8.51 -1.12 -22.75
C LYS A 71 -8.99 -0.20 -21.62
N VAL A 72 -9.31 1.04 -21.98
CA VAL A 72 -10.03 1.98 -21.12
C VAL A 72 -11.51 1.62 -21.11
N ILE A 73 -12.08 1.39 -19.92
CA ILE A 73 -13.52 1.16 -19.72
C ILE A 73 -14.22 2.50 -19.57
N TRP A 74 -13.66 3.38 -18.72
CA TRP A 74 -14.10 4.74 -18.58
C TRP A 74 -12.91 5.65 -18.19
N GLU A 75 -13.04 6.94 -18.50
CA GLU A 75 -12.14 7.99 -18.04
C GLU A 75 -12.93 9.19 -17.51
N VAL A 76 -12.36 9.89 -16.54
CA VAL A 76 -12.93 11.08 -15.93
C VAL A 76 -11.88 12.17 -15.90
N GLU A 77 -12.24 13.37 -16.40
CA GLU A 77 -11.36 14.52 -16.31
C GLU A 77 -11.44 15.17 -14.93
N THR A 78 -10.27 15.51 -14.39
CA THR A 78 -10.13 16.31 -13.17
C THR A 78 -9.78 17.75 -13.53
N GLY A 79 -9.79 18.64 -12.53
CA GLY A 79 -9.15 19.94 -12.66
C GLY A 79 -7.62 19.84 -12.62
N PHE A 80 -7.02 21.02 -12.70
CA PHE A 80 -5.58 21.21 -12.53
C PHE A 80 -5.34 22.23 -11.43
N ILE A 81 -4.21 22.06 -10.72
CA ILE A 81 -3.67 23.08 -9.83
C ILE A 81 -2.34 23.58 -10.39
N THR A 82 -2.12 24.88 -10.32
CA THR A 82 -0.85 25.51 -10.67
C THR A 82 -0.29 26.11 -9.41
N GLY A 83 0.95 25.83 -9.11
CA GLY A 83 1.62 26.50 -8.03
C GLY A 83 2.59 25.61 -7.28
N ARG A 84 3.11 26.09 -6.27
CA ARG A 84 4.01 25.72 -5.20
C ARG A 84 5.13 24.68 -5.47
N LEU A 85 4.84 23.54 -6.08
CA LEU A 85 5.83 22.45 -6.26
C LEU A 85 6.26 22.24 -7.71
N HIS A 86 5.46 22.68 -8.68
CA HIS A 86 5.78 22.54 -10.11
C HIS A 86 5.37 23.77 -10.90
N GLU A 87 6.19 24.16 -11.89
CA GLU A 87 5.86 25.23 -12.84
C GLU A 87 4.73 24.79 -13.79
N ASP A 88 4.63 23.48 -14.06
CA ASP A 88 3.58 22.90 -14.89
C ASP A 88 2.31 22.59 -14.09
N PRO A 89 1.10 22.78 -14.68
CA PRO A 89 -0.15 22.36 -14.06
C PRO A 89 -0.21 20.85 -13.88
N TRP A 90 -0.65 20.38 -12.71
CA TRP A 90 -0.89 18.97 -12.48
C TRP A 90 -2.33 18.69 -12.10
N GLY A 91 -2.79 17.49 -12.49
CA GLY A 91 -4.13 16.97 -12.25
C GLY A 91 -4.06 15.44 -12.07
N GLY A 92 -5.21 14.81 -11.98
CA GLY A 92 -5.28 13.36 -11.76
C GLY A 92 -4.72 12.96 -10.39
N THR A 93 -4.18 11.77 -10.30
CA THR A 93 -3.58 11.23 -9.06
C THR A 93 -2.06 11.26 -9.16
N SER A 94 -1.42 11.85 -8.17
CA SER A 94 0.03 11.99 -8.06
C SER A 94 0.62 10.90 -7.14
N TRP A 95 1.94 10.76 -7.13
CA TRP A 95 2.68 9.96 -6.15
C TRP A 95 2.52 10.53 -4.73
N PRO A 96 2.39 9.70 -3.67
CA PRO A 96 2.30 8.25 -3.70
C PRO A 96 0.88 7.70 -3.90
N GLY A 97 -0.11 8.52 -4.21
CA GLY A 97 -1.52 8.20 -4.20
C GLY A 97 -1.91 6.94 -4.95
N GLN A 98 -2.87 6.25 -4.38
CA GLN A 98 -3.57 5.10 -4.94
C GLN A 98 -5.06 5.33 -4.79
N PRO A 99 -5.90 4.97 -5.76
CA PRO A 99 -7.34 4.96 -5.54
C PRO A 99 -7.74 3.95 -4.46
N SER A 100 -8.70 4.30 -3.62
CA SER A 100 -9.32 3.36 -2.70
C SER A 100 -10.66 2.89 -3.23
N ILE A 101 -11.00 1.62 -3.02
CA ILE A 101 -12.19 1.00 -3.59
C ILE A 101 -12.97 0.31 -2.48
N ARG A 102 -14.28 0.57 -2.46
CA ARG A 102 -15.18 -0.15 -1.58
C ARG A 102 -16.58 -0.20 -2.17
N ASP A 103 -17.18 -1.37 -2.15
CA ASP A 103 -18.52 -1.65 -2.68
C ASP A 103 -18.63 -1.25 -4.17
N ASP A 104 -19.51 -0.33 -4.51
CA ASP A 104 -19.74 0.20 -5.85
C ASP A 104 -18.98 1.52 -6.12
N ARG A 105 -18.06 1.92 -5.24
CA ARG A 105 -17.40 3.23 -5.27
C ARG A 105 -15.88 3.14 -5.35
N VAL A 106 -15.32 4.08 -6.10
CA VAL A 106 -13.88 4.34 -6.16
C VAL A 106 -13.63 5.77 -5.68
N TYR A 107 -12.63 5.92 -4.83
CA TYR A 107 -12.24 7.20 -4.25
C TYR A 107 -10.85 7.56 -4.71
N PHE A 108 -10.74 8.65 -5.46
CA PHE A 108 -9.47 9.14 -5.99
C PHE A 108 -9.01 10.37 -5.24
N PRO A 109 -7.78 10.37 -4.68
CA PRO A 109 -7.11 11.58 -4.26
C PRO A 109 -6.62 12.30 -5.52
N SER A 110 -6.93 13.59 -5.66
CA SER A 110 -6.56 14.31 -6.86
C SER A 110 -5.68 15.52 -6.57
N ALA A 111 -4.70 15.70 -7.43
CA ALA A 111 -3.80 16.84 -7.37
C ALA A 111 -4.52 18.19 -7.58
N ASP A 112 -5.71 18.19 -8.16
CA ASP A 112 -6.54 19.41 -8.26
C ASP A 112 -7.20 19.85 -6.93
N GLY A 113 -6.87 19.17 -5.83
CA GLY A 113 -7.39 19.45 -4.49
C GLY A 113 -8.78 18.89 -4.22
N ASN A 114 -9.23 17.90 -4.97
CA ASN A 114 -10.46 17.17 -4.70
C ASN A 114 -10.18 15.72 -4.30
N VAL A 115 -11.00 15.19 -3.40
CA VAL A 115 -11.27 13.76 -3.31
C VAL A 115 -12.51 13.48 -4.16
N TYR A 116 -12.37 12.66 -5.18
CA TYR A 116 -13.46 12.23 -6.04
C TYR A 116 -14.05 10.91 -5.54
N CYS A 117 -15.36 10.84 -5.38
CA CYS A 117 -16.10 9.61 -5.22
C CYS A 117 -16.81 9.30 -6.53
N LEU A 118 -16.44 8.21 -7.18
CA LEU A 118 -16.97 7.79 -8.48
C LEU A 118 -17.72 6.47 -8.35
N ASN A 119 -18.71 6.27 -9.21
CA ASN A 119 -19.26 4.95 -9.45
C ASN A 119 -18.17 4.06 -10.08
N LYS A 120 -17.96 2.87 -9.55
CA LYS A 120 -16.91 1.93 -9.97
C LYS A 120 -17.12 1.43 -11.40
N ASP A 121 -18.36 1.30 -11.86
CA ASP A 121 -18.69 0.65 -13.12
C ASP A 121 -18.66 1.59 -14.33
N ASP A 122 -19.06 2.86 -14.15
CA ASP A 122 -19.19 3.82 -15.25
C ASP A 122 -18.39 5.11 -15.08
N GLY A 123 -17.72 5.30 -13.93
CA GLY A 123 -16.93 6.49 -13.64
C GLY A 123 -17.76 7.74 -13.33
N SER A 124 -19.09 7.65 -13.25
CA SER A 124 -19.93 8.81 -12.94
C SER A 124 -19.61 9.37 -11.56
N VAL A 125 -19.53 10.72 -11.45
CA VAL A 125 -19.21 11.40 -10.20
C VAL A 125 -20.41 11.34 -9.27
N ILE A 126 -20.24 10.72 -8.09
CA ILE A 126 -21.25 10.68 -7.04
C ILE A 126 -21.17 11.96 -6.19
N TRP A 127 -19.95 12.29 -5.73
CA TRP A 127 -19.65 13.54 -5.04
C TRP A 127 -18.17 13.89 -5.14
N LYS A 128 -17.83 15.14 -4.79
CA LYS A 128 -16.45 15.62 -4.64
C LYS A 128 -16.32 16.35 -3.32
N PHE A 129 -15.18 16.16 -2.65
CA PHE A 129 -14.79 16.97 -1.50
C PHE A 129 -13.61 17.86 -1.89
N LYS A 130 -13.72 19.18 -1.69
CA LYS A 130 -12.69 20.16 -2.05
C LYS A 130 -11.92 20.62 -0.84
N ALA A 131 -10.57 20.49 -0.87
CA ALA A 131 -9.63 21.10 0.05
C ALA A 131 -9.01 22.39 -0.53
N LYS A 132 -8.12 23.01 0.22
CA LYS A 132 -7.41 24.22 -0.23
C LYS A 132 -6.23 23.89 -1.14
N ASP A 133 -5.64 22.70 -1.00
CA ASP A 133 -4.50 22.25 -1.78
C ASP A 133 -4.70 20.79 -2.21
N SER A 134 -3.70 20.19 -2.87
CA SER A 134 -3.71 18.86 -3.47
C SER A 134 -3.89 17.74 -2.44
N PHE A 135 -4.49 16.63 -2.90
CA PHE A 135 -4.45 15.35 -2.24
C PHE A 135 -3.47 14.44 -2.98
N LYS A 136 -2.36 14.08 -2.35
CA LYS A 136 -1.42 13.05 -2.84
C LYS A 136 -1.71 11.69 -2.21
N ALA A 137 -2.01 11.68 -0.91
CA ALA A 137 -2.20 10.48 -0.12
C ALA A 137 -3.45 9.68 -0.50
N THR A 138 -3.35 8.35 -0.39
CA THR A 138 -4.48 7.45 -0.57
C THR A 138 -5.53 7.65 0.54
N PRO A 139 -6.80 7.87 0.21
CA PRO A 139 -7.86 7.97 1.21
C PRO A 139 -8.06 6.63 1.93
N VAL A 140 -8.29 6.67 3.24
CA VAL A 140 -8.66 5.48 4.05
C VAL A 140 -10.17 5.41 4.17
N ILE A 141 -10.76 4.32 3.70
CA ILE A 141 -12.22 4.14 3.68
C ILE A 141 -12.64 3.21 4.82
N LEU A 142 -13.46 3.73 5.71
CA LEU A 142 -14.09 3.01 6.80
C LEU A 142 -15.60 2.90 6.54
N ASP A 143 -16.33 2.19 7.41
CA ASP A 143 -17.77 1.99 7.24
C ASP A 143 -18.55 3.32 7.26
N ASP A 144 -18.15 4.22 8.15
CA ASP A 144 -18.87 5.45 8.46
C ASP A 144 -18.09 6.74 8.17
N LYS A 145 -16.83 6.63 7.71
CA LYS A 145 -15.97 7.79 7.45
C LYS A 145 -14.84 7.50 6.47
N ILE A 146 -14.34 8.55 5.85
CA ILE A 146 -13.17 8.56 4.98
C ILE A 146 -12.14 9.49 5.60
N LEU A 147 -10.89 9.06 5.66
CA LEU A 147 -9.78 9.92 6.05
C LEU A 147 -8.98 10.28 4.79
N ALA A 148 -8.73 11.57 4.60
CA ALA A 148 -7.96 12.09 3.48
C ALA A 148 -6.96 13.14 3.96
N SER A 149 -5.68 12.94 3.66
CA SER A 149 -4.57 13.84 4.00
C SER A 149 -4.33 14.81 2.85
N GLY A 150 -4.27 16.10 3.14
CA GLY A 150 -4.01 17.16 2.17
C GLY A 150 -2.69 17.87 2.36
N LEU A 151 -2.15 18.41 1.26
CA LEU A 151 -0.96 19.28 1.29
C LEU A 151 -1.25 20.64 1.93
N ASP A 152 -2.51 20.94 2.25
CA ASP A 152 -2.92 22.09 3.05
C ASP A 152 -2.75 21.87 4.56
N HIS A 153 -1.96 20.86 4.96
CA HIS A 153 -1.62 20.49 6.33
C HIS A 153 -2.78 19.85 7.11
N ILE A 154 -3.87 19.47 6.43
CA ILE A 154 -5.10 19.04 7.10
C ILE A 154 -5.39 17.57 6.81
N LEU A 155 -5.62 16.80 7.88
CA LEU A 155 -6.28 15.51 7.81
C LEU A 155 -7.79 15.73 7.91
N TYR A 156 -8.52 15.39 6.86
CA TYR A 156 -9.97 15.49 6.77
C TYR A 156 -10.64 14.16 7.11
N CYS A 157 -11.71 14.21 7.89
CA CYS A 157 -12.67 13.12 8.06
C CYS A 157 -13.96 13.47 7.34
N ILE A 158 -14.32 12.68 6.35
CA ILE A 158 -15.38 12.95 5.39
C ILE A 158 -16.45 11.87 5.49
N ASN A 159 -17.72 12.23 5.33
CA ASN A 159 -18.84 11.30 5.28
C ASN A 159 -18.83 10.55 3.92
N PRO A 160 -18.74 9.21 3.88
CA PRO A 160 -18.70 8.46 2.62
C PRO A 160 -19.99 8.55 1.80
N LYS A 161 -21.11 8.92 2.41
CA LYS A 161 -22.41 8.97 1.72
C LYS A 161 -22.54 10.17 0.78
N ASP A 162 -22.12 11.35 1.26
CA ASP A 162 -22.40 12.63 0.59
C ASP A 162 -21.18 13.56 0.46
N GLY A 163 -20.00 13.13 0.96
CA GLY A 163 -18.79 13.94 0.91
C GLY A 163 -18.74 15.09 1.90
N SER A 164 -19.68 15.19 2.86
CA SER A 164 -19.68 16.26 3.86
C SER A 164 -18.55 16.07 4.89
N LEU A 165 -18.01 17.18 5.39
CA LEU A 165 -16.99 17.17 6.43
C LEU A 165 -17.59 16.72 7.77
N ILE A 166 -16.96 15.74 8.42
CA ILE A 166 -17.31 15.31 9.79
C ILE A 166 -16.44 16.07 10.81
N TRP A 167 -15.14 15.98 10.67
CA TRP A 167 -14.15 16.72 11.45
C TRP A 167 -12.85 16.87 10.64
N LYS A 168 -11.96 17.73 11.10
CA LYS A 168 -10.62 17.91 10.54
C LYS A 168 -9.59 18.12 11.65
N TYR A 169 -8.35 17.76 11.37
CA TYR A 169 -7.19 18.01 12.23
C TYR A 169 -6.12 18.75 11.42
N GLU A 170 -5.58 19.84 11.96
CA GLU A 170 -4.51 20.64 11.35
C GLU A 170 -3.17 20.21 11.94
N ALA A 171 -2.28 19.67 11.12
CA ALA A 171 -0.89 19.33 11.45
C ALA A 171 0.01 20.56 11.28
N GLY A 172 1.28 20.41 11.58
CA GLY A 172 2.22 21.54 11.49
C GLY A 172 2.70 21.86 10.08
N PHE A 173 2.62 20.90 9.15
CA PHE A 173 3.02 21.02 7.75
C PHE A 173 2.30 19.98 6.87
N GLU A 174 2.75 19.73 5.65
CA GLU A 174 2.14 18.84 4.66
C GLU A 174 2.05 17.39 5.15
N ILE A 175 0.97 16.69 4.76
CA ILE A 175 0.75 15.28 5.08
C ILE A 175 0.70 14.54 3.75
N ASP A 176 1.88 14.16 3.24
CA ASP A 176 2.06 13.52 1.95
C ASP A 176 1.74 12.03 1.99
N GLY A 177 2.15 11.38 3.07
CA GLY A 177 1.95 9.94 3.27
C GLY A 177 0.50 9.56 3.59
N SER A 178 0.12 8.34 3.19
CA SER A 178 -1.20 7.80 3.50
C SER A 178 -1.31 7.41 4.97
N THR A 179 -2.38 7.85 5.61
CA THR A 179 -2.68 7.50 7.01
C THR A 179 -2.95 6.01 7.18
N ILE A 180 -2.84 5.50 8.40
CA ILE A 180 -3.28 4.17 8.82
C ILE A 180 -4.28 4.28 9.96
N VAL A 181 -5.25 3.37 9.96
CA VAL A 181 -6.16 3.16 11.09
C VAL A 181 -5.91 1.78 11.69
N SER A 182 -5.64 1.76 12.98
CA SER A 182 -5.53 0.54 13.79
C SER A 182 -6.02 0.81 15.21
N ASP A 183 -6.78 -0.12 15.77
CA ASP A 183 -7.25 -0.09 17.16
C ASP A 183 -7.94 1.23 17.60
N GLY A 184 -8.77 1.79 16.71
CA GLY A 184 -9.48 3.05 16.97
C GLY A 184 -8.60 4.30 16.98
N ARG A 185 -7.39 4.20 16.46
CA ARG A 185 -6.42 5.30 16.32
C ARG A 185 -6.04 5.53 14.88
N ILE A 186 -5.65 6.75 14.58
CA ILE A 186 -5.11 7.17 13.28
C ILE A 186 -3.63 7.48 13.46
N TYR A 187 -2.80 6.98 12.55
CA TYR A 187 -1.37 7.19 12.55
C TYR A 187 -0.90 7.74 11.21
N PHE A 188 -0.01 8.73 11.22
CA PHE A 188 0.59 9.29 10.02
C PHE A 188 1.92 10.00 10.32
N GLY A 189 2.79 10.07 9.34
CA GLY A 189 3.96 10.94 9.32
C GLY A 189 3.59 12.31 8.72
N CYS A 190 4.36 13.34 9.05
CA CYS A 190 4.17 14.69 8.58
C CYS A 190 5.54 15.34 8.33
N GLU A 191 5.60 16.25 7.37
CA GLU A 191 6.83 16.99 7.07
C GLU A 191 7.20 18.02 8.14
N ASP A 192 6.33 18.27 9.14
CA ASP A 192 6.67 19.04 10.34
C ASP A 192 7.61 18.29 11.30
N HIS A 193 8.22 17.20 10.83
CA HIS A 193 9.14 16.34 11.56
C HIS A 193 8.50 15.45 12.63
N ASN A 194 7.18 15.31 12.67
CA ASN A 194 6.50 14.51 13.68
C ASN A 194 5.77 13.28 13.09
N PHE A 195 5.78 12.23 13.88
CA PHE A 195 4.84 11.10 13.75
C PHE A 195 3.67 11.35 14.69
N TYR A 196 2.45 11.25 14.19
CA TYR A 196 1.20 11.57 14.86
C TYR A 196 0.37 10.34 15.20
N CYS A 197 -0.31 10.39 16.35
CA CYS A 197 -1.37 9.48 16.73
C CYS A 197 -2.60 10.28 17.16
N LEU A 198 -3.73 10.09 16.46
CA LEU A 198 -5.02 10.72 16.78
C LEU A 198 -6.06 9.68 17.16
N ASN A 199 -7.09 10.12 17.88
CA ASN A 199 -8.29 9.33 18.14
C ASN A 199 -9.17 9.30 16.87
N LEU A 200 -9.56 8.11 16.42
CA LEU A 200 -10.40 7.95 15.21
C LEU A 200 -11.79 8.55 15.36
N ALA A 201 -12.36 8.55 16.56
CA ALA A 201 -13.74 8.99 16.74
C ALA A 201 -13.93 10.50 16.57
N ASP A 202 -12.97 11.32 17.05
CA ASP A 202 -13.10 12.76 17.11
C ASP A 202 -11.90 13.55 16.56
N GLY A 203 -10.89 12.86 16.04
CA GLY A 203 -9.68 13.46 15.45
C GLY A 203 -8.76 14.15 16.47
N LYS A 204 -8.98 13.97 17.79
CA LYS A 204 -8.11 14.60 18.80
C LYS A 204 -6.75 13.95 18.89
N LEU A 205 -5.73 14.79 19.10
CA LEU A 205 -4.37 14.34 19.32
C LEU A 205 -4.27 13.48 20.57
N ILE A 206 -3.70 12.28 20.42
CA ILE A 206 -3.32 11.41 21.54
C ILE A 206 -1.86 11.70 21.90
N TYR A 207 -0.97 11.62 20.92
CA TYR A 207 0.43 12.02 21.04
C TYR A 207 1.03 12.39 19.68
N LYS A 208 2.14 13.09 19.69
CA LYS A 208 3.06 13.23 18.56
C LYS A 208 4.50 13.15 19.05
N VAL A 209 5.38 12.60 18.21
CA VAL A 209 6.79 12.41 18.54
C VAL A 209 7.69 12.87 17.41
N LEU A 210 8.81 13.49 17.74
CA LEU A 210 9.78 13.98 16.77
C LEU A 210 10.58 12.81 16.19
N VAL A 211 10.53 12.65 14.86
CA VAL A 211 11.24 11.60 14.12
C VAL A 211 12.08 12.14 12.96
N GLY A 212 11.73 13.27 12.41
CA GLY A 212 12.23 13.87 11.17
C GLY A 212 11.10 14.01 10.16
N SER A 213 11.33 14.75 9.08
CA SER A 213 10.36 14.93 7.99
C SER A 213 9.97 13.56 7.40
N VAL A 214 8.66 13.32 7.24
CA VAL A 214 8.11 12.04 6.75
C VAL A 214 7.19 12.32 5.58
N GLU A 215 7.65 12.03 4.38
CA GLU A 215 6.89 12.15 3.14
C GLU A 215 6.23 10.80 2.76
N GLY A 216 6.92 9.70 2.97
CA GLY A 216 6.41 8.36 2.71
C GLY A 216 5.27 7.93 3.65
N SER A 217 4.53 6.91 3.24
CA SER A 217 3.53 6.28 4.11
C SER A 217 4.20 5.41 5.16
N ILE A 218 3.45 5.06 6.20
CA ILE A 218 3.91 4.19 7.28
C ILE A 218 3.34 2.77 7.15
N THR A 219 3.90 1.81 7.87
CA THR A 219 3.40 0.44 7.96
C THR A 219 3.23 0.03 9.42
N ILE A 220 2.12 -0.65 9.73
CA ILE A 220 1.91 -1.26 11.06
C ILE A 220 1.90 -2.78 10.89
N LYS A 221 2.81 -3.45 11.59
CA LYS A 221 2.92 -4.91 11.59
C LYS A 221 3.37 -5.41 12.97
N ASP A 222 2.75 -6.47 13.45
CA ASP A 222 3.09 -7.14 14.73
C ASP A 222 3.17 -6.15 15.91
N GLY A 223 2.22 -5.18 15.99
CA GLY A 223 2.16 -4.17 17.04
C GLY A 223 3.29 -3.14 16.99
N ARG A 224 3.91 -2.92 15.85
CA ARG A 224 5.00 -1.94 15.63
C ARG A 224 4.70 -1.08 14.41
N VAL A 225 5.12 0.17 14.46
CA VAL A 225 5.09 1.11 13.34
C VAL A 225 6.48 1.19 12.72
N TYR A 226 6.54 1.17 11.39
CA TYR A 226 7.78 1.37 10.63
C TYR A 226 7.60 2.53 9.68
N LEU A 227 8.57 3.46 9.66
CA LEU A 227 8.58 4.62 8.77
C LEU A 227 9.99 5.02 8.38
N GLY A 228 10.16 5.52 7.15
CA GLY A 228 11.35 6.20 6.66
C GLY A 228 11.23 7.70 6.83
N THR A 229 12.35 8.42 6.79
CA THR A 229 12.39 9.89 6.85
C THR A 229 13.25 10.44 5.73
N GLU A 230 12.97 11.67 5.28
CA GLU A 230 13.83 12.42 4.34
C GLU A 230 15.25 12.57 4.87
N GLY A 231 15.41 12.69 6.20
CA GLY A 231 16.73 12.69 6.81
C GLY A 231 17.50 11.38 6.65
N GLY A 232 16.92 10.34 6.07
CA GLY A 232 17.54 9.04 5.82
C GLY A 232 17.64 8.15 7.07
N ASP A 233 16.64 8.20 7.92
CA ASP A 233 16.50 7.32 9.08
C ASP A 233 15.30 6.37 8.91
N LEU A 234 15.45 5.11 9.31
CA LEU A 234 14.37 4.15 9.44
C LEU A 234 14.06 3.93 10.93
N TYR A 235 12.81 4.12 11.30
CA TYR A 235 12.32 3.95 12.66
C TYR A 235 11.43 2.73 12.81
N CYS A 236 11.53 2.08 13.96
CA CYS A 236 10.52 1.20 14.53
C CYS A 236 9.99 1.83 15.81
N ILE A 237 8.68 2.04 15.88
CA ILE A 237 8.03 2.81 16.96
C ILE A 237 6.94 1.94 17.59
N ASN A 238 6.78 2.08 18.93
CA ASN A 238 5.68 1.52 19.68
C ASN A 238 4.41 2.37 19.44
N PRO A 239 3.33 1.83 18.80
CA PRO A 239 2.12 2.61 18.54
C PRO A 239 1.31 2.96 19.81
N ALA A 240 1.62 2.36 20.95
CA ALA A 240 0.89 2.64 22.20
C ALA A 240 1.21 4.04 22.75
N ASP A 241 2.47 4.47 22.65
CA ASP A 241 3.00 5.69 23.27
C ASP A 241 3.95 6.52 22.40
N GLY A 242 4.28 6.04 21.19
CA GLY A 242 5.20 6.71 20.26
C GLY A 242 6.68 6.54 20.61
N SER A 243 7.03 5.72 21.59
CA SER A 243 8.44 5.48 21.94
C SER A 243 9.19 4.75 20.82
N THR A 244 10.43 5.16 20.56
CA THR A 244 11.30 4.49 19.59
C THR A 244 11.78 3.16 20.16
N ILE A 245 11.46 2.06 19.46
CA ILE A 245 11.96 0.71 19.78
C ILE A 245 13.39 0.59 19.28
N TRP A 246 13.62 0.93 18.02
CA TRP A 246 14.93 1.06 17.40
C TRP A 246 14.90 2.08 16.26
N LYS A 247 16.07 2.56 15.91
CA LYS A 247 16.32 3.47 14.80
C LYS A 247 17.61 3.05 14.11
N THR A 248 17.61 3.04 12.78
CA THR A 248 18.81 2.76 11.99
C THR A 248 18.97 3.79 10.87
N ARG A 249 20.22 4.00 10.43
CA ARG A 249 20.53 4.94 9.36
C ARG A 249 20.41 4.25 7.99
N ILE A 250 19.57 4.77 7.09
CA ILE A 250 19.53 4.39 5.67
C ILE A 250 20.60 5.17 4.89
N GLY A 251 20.76 6.43 5.23
CA GLY A 251 21.82 7.31 4.71
C GLY A 251 21.34 8.46 3.85
N VAL A 252 20.26 8.27 3.10
CA VAL A 252 19.66 9.26 2.21
C VAL A 252 18.15 9.25 2.37
N ASP A 253 17.49 10.16 1.71
CA ASP A 253 16.06 10.33 1.68
C ASP A 253 15.32 9.04 1.32
N SER A 254 14.27 8.72 2.09
CA SER A 254 13.47 7.51 1.95
C SER A 254 11.99 7.79 2.03
N ASP A 255 11.40 8.04 0.86
CA ASP A 255 9.95 8.24 0.66
C ASP A 255 9.21 6.91 0.52
N SER A 256 9.97 5.85 0.30
CA SER A 256 9.44 4.49 0.17
C SER A 256 8.77 4.03 1.47
N THR A 257 7.52 3.58 1.37
CA THR A 257 6.81 2.93 2.49
C THR A 257 7.48 1.60 2.82
N PRO A 258 7.93 1.36 4.07
CA PRO A 258 8.55 0.09 4.43
C PRO A 258 7.56 -1.08 4.28
N ALA A 259 7.98 -2.18 3.63
CA ALA A 259 7.24 -3.44 3.61
C ALA A 259 7.77 -4.36 4.72
N VAL A 260 6.87 -5.06 5.43
CA VAL A 260 7.24 -5.88 6.59
C VAL A 260 6.64 -7.27 6.48
N ALA A 261 7.48 -8.29 6.48
CA ALA A 261 7.04 -9.69 6.52
C ALA A 261 8.13 -10.62 7.08
N ASN A 262 7.69 -11.72 7.70
CA ASN A 262 8.55 -12.83 8.15
C ASN A 262 9.73 -12.38 9.05
N GLY A 263 9.53 -11.32 9.86
CA GLY A 263 10.55 -10.79 10.75
C GLY A 263 11.57 -9.86 10.07
N PHE A 264 11.30 -9.41 8.84
CA PHE A 264 12.15 -8.49 8.10
C PHE A 264 11.40 -7.23 7.66
N VAL A 265 12.15 -6.13 7.55
CA VAL A 265 11.71 -4.84 7.00
C VAL A 265 12.47 -4.58 5.72
N TYR A 266 11.75 -4.26 4.66
CA TYR A 266 12.31 -3.93 3.36
C TYR A 266 11.98 -2.48 3.04
N THR A 267 12.98 -1.71 2.63
CA THR A 267 12.82 -0.31 2.23
C THR A 267 13.74 0.01 1.06
N ALA A 268 13.48 1.11 0.42
CA ALA A 268 14.31 1.64 -0.64
C ALA A 268 14.48 3.15 -0.46
N ALA A 269 15.45 3.74 -1.15
CA ALA A 269 15.74 5.14 -0.99
C ALA A 269 16.21 5.77 -2.31
N GLU A 270 16.37 7.09 -2.31
CA GLU A 270 16.76 7.86 -3.49
C GLU A 270 18.19 7.57 -3.99
N ASP A 271 18.99 6.84 -3.20
CA ASP A 271 20.30 6.35 -3.68
C ASP A 271 20.21 5.13 -4.61
N GLY A 272 18.99 4.68 -4.93
CA GLY A 272 18.77 3.53 -5.78
C GLY A 272 19.07 2.18 -5.12
N VAL A 273 19.08 2.12 -3.78
CA VAL A 273 19.41 0.92 -3.02
C VAL A 273 18.18 0.37 -2.28
N VAL A 274 17.87 -0.89 -2.52
CA VAL A 274 16.92 -1.67 -1.73
C VAL A 274 17.64 -2.29 -0.54
N ARG A 275 17.04 -2.23 0.65
CA ARG A 275 17.63 -2.70 1.89
C ARG A 275 16.68 -3.59 2.66
N CYS A 276 17.23 -4.64 3.29
CA CYS A 276 16.51 -5.53 4.20
C CYS A 276 17.12 -5.45 5.59
N TYR A 277 16.27 -5.27 6.59
CA TYR A 277 16.64 -5.21 8.00
C TYR A 277 15.87 -6.25 8.81
N LYS A 278 16.42 -6.68 9.97
CA LYS A 278 15.67 -7.45 10.96
C LYS A 278 14.61 -6.56 11.61
N ALA A 279 13.36 -7.01 11.64
CA ALA A 279 12.24 -6.21 12.17
C ALA A 279 12.33 -5.99 13.70
N ASP A 280 13.01 -6.86 14.44
CA ASP A 280 13.15 -6.78 15.89
C ASP A 280 14.29 -5.84 16.34
N THR A 281 15.35 -5.71 15.55
CA THR A 281 16.58 -4.99 15.96
C THR A 281 16.99 -3.83 15.06
N GLY A 282 16.47 -3.77 13.81
CA GLY A 282 16.92 -2.81 12.81
C GLY A 282 18.32 -3.12 12.24
N GLU A 283 18.87 -4.32 12.50
CA GLU A 283 20.15 -4.76 11.93
C GLU A 283 20.02 -5.02 10.43
N LEU A 284 20.95 -4.46 9.64
CA LEU A 284 21.00 -4.66 8.19
C LEU A 284 21.35 -6.11 7.85
N VAL A 285 20.55 -6.73 6.97
CA VAL A 285 20.73 -8.12 6.52
C VAL A 285 21.38 -8.17 5.14
N TRP A 286 20.79 -7.45 4.17
CA TRP A 286 21.34 -7.36 2.82
C TRP A 286 20.97 -6.03 2.14
N THR A 287 21.70 -5.72 1.07
CA THR A 287 21.43 -4.60 0.18
C THR A 287 21.46 -5.04 -1.28
N PHE A 288 20.62 -4.41 -2.09
CA PHE A 288 20.64 -4.54 -3.55
C PHE A 288 20.76 -3.14 -4.16
N VAL A 289 21.75 -2.93 -5.03
CA VAL A 289 21.99 -1.67 -5.73
C VAL A 289 21.45 -1.79 -7.16
N THR A 290 20.54 -0.89 -7.56
CA THR A 290 19.98 -0.90 -8.91
C THR A 290 21.01 -0.54 -9.95
N ASP A 291 20.80 -0.98 -11.21
CA ASP A 291 21.74 -0.71 -12.30
C ASP A 291 21.94 0.80 -12.49
N GLY A 292 23.19 1.25 -12.45
CA GLY A 292 23.55 2.65 -12.65
C GLY A 292 23.36 3.57 -11.44
N ALA A 293 22.86 3.06 -10.31
CA ALA A 293 22.87 3.80 -9.05
C ALA A 293 24.33 4.00 -8.61
N HIS A 294 24.76 5.25 -8.60
CA HIS A 294 26.05 5.61 -8.02
C HIS A 294 25.86 5.81 -6.54
N LEU A 295 26.69 5.19 -5.73
CA LEU A 295 26.76 5.41 -4.27
C LEU A 295 27.23 6.85 -4.01
N GLY A 296 26.34 7.80 -4.15
CA GLY A 296 26.63 9.23 -3.94
C GLY A 296 25.54 10.10 -4.56
N PHE A 297 24.89 10.86 -3.73
CA PHE A 297 23.95 11.95 -3.92
C PHE A 297 23.38 12.19 -5.33
N GLY A 298 22.07 11.94 -5.47
CA GLY A 298 21.19 12.85 -6.20
C GLY A 298 21.39 12.92 -7.71
N SER A 299 21.19 11.82 -8.43
CA SER A 299 20.57 12.00 -9.72
C SER A 299 19.08 11.69 -9.56
N GLU A 300 18.23 12.69 -9.68
CA GLU A 300 16.75 12.59 -9.72
C GLU A 300 16.22 11.53 -10.69
N HIS A 301 17.12 10.89 -11.44
CA HIS A 301 16.80 9.92 -12.48
C HIS A 301 17.12 8.46 -12.12
N LEU A 302 17.74 8.17 -10.98
CA LEU A 302 18.18 6.82 -10.63
C LEU A 302 17.65 6.34 -9.27
N GLY A 303 17.05 7.21 -8.48
CA GLY A 303 16.47 6.92 -7.17
C GLY A 303 15.28 5.95 -7.20
N ILE A 304 14.89 5.48 -6.03
CA ILE A 304 13.70 4.66 -5.84
C ILE A 304 12.72 5.41 -4.94
N TRP A 305 11.59 5.80 -5.51
CA TRP A 305 10.44 6.39 -4.81
C TRP A 305 9.36 5.34 -4.55
N ALA A 306 9.30 4.29 -5.39
CA ALA A 306 8.36 3.20 -5.23
C ALA A 306 8.54 2.45 -3.91
N SER A 307 7.44 1.99 -3.33
CA SER A 307 7.49 1.11 -2.17
C SER A 307 7.67 -0.35 -2.58
N PRO A 308 8.47 -1.15 -1.85
CA PRO A 308 8.64 -2.57 -2.13
C PRO A 308 7.31 -3.31 -1.99
N ILE A 309 6.97 -4.14 -2.96
CA ILE A 309 5.81 -5.01 -2.93
C ILE A 309 6.29 -6.42 -2.65
N LEU A 310 5.90 -6.99 -1.50
CA LEU A 310 6.21 -8.37 -1.13
C LEU A 310 5.09 -9.30 -1.58
N PHE A 311 5.45 -10.28 -2.39
CA PHE A 311 4.52 -11.33 -2.81
C PHE A 311 5.28 -12.64 -3.08
N ASP A 312 4.80 -13.73 -2.48
CA ASP A 312 5.34 -15.09 -2.66
C ASP A 312 6.88 -15.18 -2.52
N GLY A 313 7.43 -14.60 -1.43
CA GLY A 313 8.86 -14.62 -1.14
C GLY A 313 9.72 -13.78 -2.09
N LYS A 314 9.12 -12.93 -2.90
CA LYS A 314 9.76 -12.02 -3.84
C LYS A 314 9.43 -10.56 -3.51
N ILE A 315 10.30 -9.66 -3.93
CA ILE A 315 10.13 -8.21 -3.86
C ILE A 315 10.03 -7.68 -5.28
N TYR A 316 8.98 -6.89 -5.55
CA TYR A 316 8.80 -6.19 -6.81
C TYR A 316 8.96 -4.70 -6.55
N ILE A 317 9.85 -4.04 -7.30
CA ILE A 317 10.15 -2.63 -7.06
C ILE A 317 10.55 -1.91 -8.34
N GLY A 318 9.87 -0.80 -8.63
CA GLY A 318 10.18 0.12 -9.71
C GLY A 318 11.29 1.08 -9.33
N ALA A 319 12.07 1.52 -10.29
CA ALA A 319 13.18 2.46 -10.07
C ALA A 319 13.25 3.54 -11.14
N GLY A 320 13.93 4.64 -10.82
CA GLY A 320 14.15 5.77 -11.72
C GLY A 320 14.95 5.41 -12.97
N ASN A 321 15.74 4.33 -12.93
CA ASN A 321 16.53 3.83 -14.07
C ASN A 321 15.71 3.07 -15.12
N HIS A 322 14.38 3.16 -15.06
CA HIS A 322 13.40 2.55 -15.96
C HIS A 322 13.22 1.04 -15.81
N TYR A 323 13.78 0.41 -14.78
CA TYR A 323 13.60 -1.01 -14.55
C TYR A 323 12.59 -1.28 -13.42
N LEU A 324 11.75 -2.28 -13.65
CA LEU A 324 11.08 -3.02 -12.60
C LEU A 324 11.95 -4.23 -12.26
N TYR A 325 12.31 -4.35 -10.99
CA TYR A 325 13.09 -5.48 -10.47
C TYR A 325 12.18 -6.45 -9.71
N CYS A 326 12.41 -7.74 -9.89
CA CYS A 326 11.94 -8.80 -9.03
C CYS A 326 13.15 -9.42 -8.33
N LEU A 327 13.18 -9.33 -6.99
CA LEU A 327 14.27 -9.82 -6.16
C LEU A 327 13.77 -10.94 -5.26
N THR A 328 14.66 -11.84 -4.83
CA THR A 328 14.37 -12.75 -3.73
C THR A 328 14.31 -11.98 -2.41
N ALA A 329 13.31 -12.23 -1.56
CA ALA A 329 13.16 -11.51 -0.31
C ALA A 329 14.22 -11.88 0.74
N ASP A 330 14.76 -13.10 0.69
CA ASP A 330 15.74 -13.61 1.65
C ASP A 330 17.16 -13.09 1.41
N LYS A 331 17.54 -12.81 0.14
CA LYS A 331 18.92 -12.45 -0.22
C LYS A 331 19.06 -11.19 -1.07
N GLY A 332 17.96 -10.66 -1.64
CA GLY A 332 18.02 -9.55 -2.58
C GLY A 332 18.63 -9.91 -3.95
N GLU A 333 18.64 -11.20 -4.31
CA GLU A 333 19.13 -11.65 -5.61
C GLU A 333 18.09 -11.38 -6.71
N VAL A 334 18.54 -10.95 -7.90
CA VAL A 334 17.65 -10.68 -9.03
C VAL A 334 17.08 -11.98 -9.57
N VAL A 335 15.75 -12.13 -9.53
CA VAL A 335 15.01 -13.21 -10.20
C VAL A 335 14.82 -12.85 -11.67
N TRP A 336 14.29 -11.65 -11.93
CA TRP A 336 14.17 -11.06 -13.25
C TRP A 336 14.11 -9.54 -13.14
N LYS A 337 14.30 -8.87 -14.26
CA LYS A 337 14.04 -7.43 -14.41
C LYS A 337 13.40 -7.12 -15.75
N TYR A 338 12.51 -6.14 -15.78
CA TYR A 338 11.82 -5.67 -16.98
C TYR A 338 12.17 -4.20 -17.23
N LYS A 339 12.51 -3.85 -18.47
CA LYS A 339 12.80 -2.47 -18.84
C LYS A 339 11.57 -1.80 -19.40
N ALA A 340 11.02 -0.84 -18.68
CA ALA A 340 9.96 0.06 -19.11
C ALA A 340 10.50 1.17 -20.02
N ARG A 341 9.62 2.01 -20.54
CA ARG A 341 9.99 3.12 -21.44
C ARG A 341 10.52 4.33 -20.69
N ALA A 342 10.10 4.51 -19.43
CA ALA A 342 10.52 5.59 -18.54
C ALA A 342 10.64 5.12 -17.09
N ALA A 343 10.99 6.04 -16.19
CA ALA A 343 11.09 5.80 -14.75
C ALA A 343 9.78 5.28 -14.15
N ILE A 344 9.88 4.39 -13.17
CA ILE A 344 8.75 3.79 -12.45
C ILE A 344 8.79 4.31 -11.01
N TRP A 345 7.90 5.27 -10.70
CA TRP A 345 7.82 5.88 -9.37
C TRP A 345 6.69 5.30 -8.53
N GLY A 346 5.58 4.92 -9.16
CA GLY A 346 4.48 4.23 -8.49
C GLY A 346 4.88 2.82 -8.05
N SER A 347 4.30 2.36 -6.94
CA SER A 347 4.48 0.98 -6.53
C SER A 347 3.79 0.02 -7.49
N SER A 348 4.30 -1.21 -7.58
CA SER A 348 3.93 -2.19 -8.60
C SER A 348 3.20 -3.38 -7.96
N PRO A 349 1.90 -3.26 -7.61
CA PRO A 349 1.15 -4.32 -6.95
C PRO A 349 1.12 -5.60 -7.76
N VAL A 350 1.15 -6.73 -7.02
CA VAL A 350 1.03 -8.08 -7.59
C VAL A 350 -0.32 -8.65 -7.21
N VAL A 351 -1.13 -8.95 -8.21
CA VAL A 351 -2.48 -9.47 -8.03
C VAL A 351 -2.68 -10.69 -8.91
N ASP A 352 -3.02 -11.81 -8.30
CA ASP A 352 -3.34 -13.07 -8.99
C ASP A 352 -2.29 -13.42 -10.08
N GLY A 353 -1.00 -13.41 -9.67
CA GLY A 353 0.14 -13.75 -10.52
C GLY A 353 0.54 -12.72 -11.59
N ARG A 354 -0.03 -11.51 -11.56
CA ARG A 354 0.30 -10.43 -12.49
C ARG A 354 0.77 -9.18 -11.75
N VAL A 355 1.84 -8.56 -12.28
CA VAL A 355 2.36 -7.28 -11.80
C VAL A 355 1.77 -6.15 -12.63
N VAL A 356 1.24 -5.12 -11.94
CA VAL A 356 0.60 -3.96 -12.57
C VAL A 356 1.37 -2.70 -12.20
N PHE A 357 1.76 -1.89 -13.17
CA PHE A 357 2.43 -0.61 -12.89
C PHE A 357 2.30 0.36 -14.06
N GLY A 358 2.55 1.64 -13.77
CA GLY A 358 2.68 2.70 -14.75
C GLY A 358 4.09 3.26 -14.81
N ASP A 359 4.43 3.97 -15.88
CA ASP A 359 5.70 4.68 -16.02
C ASP A 359 5.51 6.19 -16.30
N LYS A 360 6.57 6.96 -16.17
CA LYS A 360 6.56 8.41 -16.42
C LYS A 360 6.38 8.80 -17.89
N ALA A 361 6.37 7.85 -18.82
CA ALA A 361 5.97 8.09 -20.21
C ALA A 361 4.47 7.84 -20.46
N GLY A 362 3.69 7.53 -19.41
CA GLY A 362 2.24 7.36 -19.48
C GLY A 362 1.79 5.99 -19.98
N TRP A 363 2.63 4.97 -19.86
CA TRP A 363 2.30 3.59 -20.18
C TRP A 363 1.91 2.81 -18.95
N MET A 364 0.83 2.03 -19.06
CA MET A 364 0.44 0.99 -18.12
C MET A 364 0.92 -0.36 -18.63
N TYR A 365 1.41 -1.19 -17.71
CA TYR A 365 1.95 -2.52 -18.00
C TYR A 365 1.29 -3.58 -17.13
N LEU A 366 1.12 -4.75 -17.73
CA LEU A 366 0.72 -5.98 -17.04
C LEU A 366 1.76 -7.05 -17.39
N LEU A 367 2.52 -7.52 -16.38
CA LEU A 367 3.53 -8.56 -16.55
C LEU A 367 3.14 -9.84 -15.81
N ASN A 368 3.64 -10.97 -16.26
CA ASN A 368 3.64 -12.20 -15.47
C ASN A 368 4.59 -12.05 -14.27
N ALA A 369 4.12 -12.32 -13.06
CA ALA A 369 4.89 -12.14 -11.84
C ALA A 369 6.06 -13.13 -11.69
N ASP A 370 5.98 -14.31 -12.31
CA ASP A 370 7.00 -15.35 -12.15
C ASP A 370 8.24 -15.10 -13.01
N ASP A 371 8.04 -14.66 -14.26
CA ASP A 371 9.12 -14.54 -15.25
C ASP A 371 9.31 -13.14 -15.84
N GLY A 372 8.49 -12.17 -15.43
CA GLY A 372 8.57 -10.77 -15.87
C GLY A 372 8.18 -10.54 -17.33
N LYS A 373 7.59 -11.53 -18.01
CA LYS A 373 7.15 -11.36 -19.40
C LYS A 373 5.97 -10.41 -19.51
N LEU A 374 6.04 -9.53 -20.52
CA LEU A 374 4.93 -8.64 -20.84
C LEU A 374 3.71 -9.44 -21.30
N ILE A 375 2.58 -9.21 -20.63
CA ILE A 375 1.26 -9.75 -21.04
C ILE A 375 0.59 -8.72 -21.94
N THR A 376 0.51 -7.46 -21.49
CA THR A 376 -0.09 -6.37 -22.26
C THR A 376 0.40 -5.02 -21.74
N GLU A 377 0.36 -4.00 -22.61
CA GLU A 377 0.64 -2.62 -22.25
C GLU A 377 -0.35 -1.68 -22.96
N LEU A 378 -0.57 -0.51 -22.37
CA LEU A 378 -1.46 0.51 -22.94
C LEU A 378 -0.95 1.91 -22.58
N LYS A 379 -0.85 2.80 -23.56
CA LYS A 379 -0.60 4.22 -23.28
C LYS A 379 -1.91 4.92 -22.96
N ILE A 380 -2.01 5.50 -21.75
CA ILE A 380 -3.24 6.18 -21.28
C ILE A 380 -3.06 7.68 -21.06
N GLY A 381 -1.84 8.20 -21.13
CA GLY A 381 -1.59 9.62 -20.90
C GLY A 381 -0.13 9.96 -20.85
N ASP A 382 0.20 10.96 -20.07
CA ASP A 382 1.55 11.38 -19.77
C ASP A 382 1.78 11.19 -18.27
N ASN A 383 2.96 10.72 -17.89
CA ASN A 383 3.41 10.60 -16.51
C ASN A 383 2.44 9.90 -15.55
N ILE A 384 2.57 8.59 -15.42
CA ILE A 384 1.89 7.78 -14.41
C ILE A 384 2.89 7.52 -13.29
N ASN A 385 2.80 8.28 -12.20
CA ASN A 385 3.63 8.10 -11.02
C ASN A 385 2.83 7.67 -9.78
N SER A 386 1.52 7.51 -9.91
CA SER A 386 0.64 6.95 -8.88
C SER A 386 0.66 5.41 -8.88
N THR A 387 0.18 4.80 -7.80
CA THR A 387 0.06 3.36 -7.66
C THR A 387 -1.30 2.87 -8.16
N PRO A 388 -1.37 1.84 -8.99
CA PRO A 388 -2.64 1.26 -9.41
C PRO A 388 -3.37 0.59 -8.24
N ALA A 389 -4.70 0.71 -8.18
CA ALA A 389 -5.56 -0.14 -7.37
C ALA A 389 -6.21 -1.20 -8.28
N VAL A 390 -6.29 -2.43 -7.80
CA VAL A 390 -6.87 -3.54 -8.57
C VAL A 390 -7.99 -4.19 -7.79
N LEU A 391 -9.16 -4.30 -8.41
CA LEU A 391 -10.28 -5.06 -7.84
C LEU A 391 -11.04 -5.77 -8.95
N ASP A 392 -11.29 -7.07 -8.76
CA ASP A 392 -12.00 -7.94 -9.71
C ASP A 392 -11.41 -7.90 -11.13
N GLY A 393 -10.06 -7.82 -11.22
CA GLY A 393 -9.33 -7.75 -12.49
C GLY A 393 -9.45 -6.42 -13.24
N ARG A 394 -10.03 -5.39 -12.63
CA ARG A 394 -10.04 -4.00 -13.13
C ARG A 394 -8.96 -3.18 -12.45
N ILE A 395 -8.31 -2.32 -13.20
CA ILE A 395 -7.26 -1.41 -12.75
C ILE A 395 -7.83 0.00 -12.66
N TYR A 396 -7.68 0.65 -11.52
CA TYR A 396 -8.05 2.03 -11.29
C TYR A 396 -6.78 2.84 -11.07
N ILE A 397 -6.60 3.91 -11.83
CA ILE A 397 -5.35 4.69 -11.84
C ILE A 397 -5.63 6.15 -12.24
N GLY A 398 -4.87 7.09 -11.71
CA GLY A 398 -4.82 8.45 -12.19
C GLY A 398 -3.52 8.72 -12.93
N ALA A 399 -3.57 9.52 -13.98
CA ALA A 399 -2.41 10.02 -14.69
C ALA A 399 -2.26 11.54 -14.47
N PHE A 400 -1.04 12.02 -14.57
CA PHE A 400 -0.69 13.42 -14.30
C PHE A 400 -1.30 14.43 -15.29
N ASN A 401 -1.81 13.92 -16.41
CA ASN A 401 -2.54 14.71 -17.41
C ASN A 401 -3.98 15.11 -16.98
N GLY A 402 -4.32 14.97 -15.71
CA GLY A 402 -5.64 15.36 -15.20
C GLY A 402 -6.74 14.35 -15.50
N LYS A 403 -6.42 13.07 -15.68
CA LYS A 403 -7.41 12.02 -15.94
C LYS A 403 -7.34 10.90 -14.92
N LEU A 404 -8.51 10.36 -14.61
CA LEU A 404 -8.72 9.16 -13.80
C LEU A 404 -9.27 8.07 -14.72
N PHE A 405 -8.78 6.84 -14.59
CA PHE A 405 -9.11 5.74 -15.50
C PHE A 405 -9.56 4.49 -14.75
N CYS A 406 -10.46 3.75 -15.40
CA CYS A 406 -10.66 2.32 -15.17
C CYS A 406 -10.23 1.56 -16.41
N LEU A 407 -9.39 0.55 -16.23
CA LEU A 407 -8.86 -0.30 -17.30
C LEU A 407 -9.19 -1.76 -17.01
N GLU A 408 -9.35 -2.56 -18.05
CA GLU A 408 -9.38 -4.01 -17.93
C GLU A 408 -8.79 -4.67 -19.20
N PRO A 409 -8.27 -5.90 -19.14
CA PRO A 409 -7.94 -6.67 -20.33
C PRO A 409 -9.21 -7.06 -21.08
N ASP A 410 -9.18 -6.97 -22.42
CA ASP A 410 -10.28 -7.35 -23.30
C ASP A 410 -9.85 -8.49 -24.22
N PRO A 411 -10.45 -9.69 -24.11
CA PRO A 411 -10.09 -10.84 -24.93
C PRO A 411 -10.45 -10.66 -26.41
N THR A 412 -11.27 -9.69 -26.75
CA THR A 412 -11.60 -9.41 -28.16
C THR A 412 -10.53 -8.59 -28.87
N LEU A 413 -9.65 -7.92 -28.11
CA LEU A 413 -8.53 -7.16 -28.66
C LEU A 413 -7.32 -8.07 -28.82
N GLN A 414 -6.85 -8.21 -30.06
CA GLN A 414 -5.61 -8.94 -30.36
C GLN A 414 -4.40 -8.03 -30.13
N PRO A 415 -3.23 -8.58 -29.72
CA PRO A 415 -2.02 -7.80 -29.66
C PRO A 415 -1.70 -7.22 -31.04
N GLU A 416 -1.42 -5.91 -31.11
CA GLU A 416 -0.87 -5.34 -32.33
C GLU A 416 0.44 -6.08 -32.68
N PRO A 417 0.63 -6.51 -33.93
CA PRO A 417 1.87 -7.14 -34.32
C PRO A 417 3.03 -6.17 -34.02
N SER A 418 4.00 -6.65 -33.24
CA SER A 418 5.20 -5.88 -32.91
C SER A 418 5.74 -5.21 -34.18
N PRO A 419 6.01 -3.90 -34.19
CA PRO A 419 6.56 -3.25 -35.35
C PRO A 419 7.85 -3.97 -35.76
N SER A 420 7.86 -4.52 -36.97
CA SER A 420 9.01 -5.21 -37.54
C SER A 420 10.27 -4.31 -37.37
N PRO A 421 11.39 -4.82 -36.87
CA PRO A 421 12.61 -4.01 -36.67
C PRO A 421 13.22 -3.49 -37.95
N PHE A 422 12.63 -3.75 -39.10
CA PHE A 422 13.14 -3.38 -40.44
C PHE A 422 12.13 -2.58 -41.25
N THR A 423 11.99 -1.26 -40.93
CA THR A 423 11.61 -0.28 -41.96
C THR A 423 12.31 1.07 -41.69
N ARG A 424 13.64 1.11 -41.72
CA ARG A 424 14.35 2.34 -42.03
C ARG A 424 14.14 2.65 -43.52
N LYS A 425 13.13 3.44 -43.86
CA LYS A 425 13.06 4.10 -45.16
C LYS A 425 14.30 4.97 -45.30
N ARG A 426 15.25 4.54 -46.12
CA ARG A 426 16.30 5.41 -46.63
C ARG A 426 15.61 6.51 -47.45
N SER A 427 15.52 7.72 -46.90
CA SER A 427 15.25 8.90 -47.70
C SER A 427 16.46 9.13 -48.61
N ARG A 428 16.34 8.78 -49.89
CA ARG A 428 17.21 9.27 -50.94
C ARG A 428 16.87 10.77 -51.06
N LYS A 429 17.81 11.61 -50.64
CA LYS A 429 17.90 12.99 -51.20
C LYS A 429 18.41 12.89 -52.60
N GLY A 430 17.61 13.32 -53.57
CA GLY A 430 18.03 13.80 -54.87
C GLY A 430 18.25 15.29 -54.80
#